data_1a2abdd619f38bef16e2b1c670d09a91
#
_entry.id   1a2abdd619f38bef16e2b1c670d09a91
#
_cell.length_a   1.000
_cell.length_b   1.000
_cell.length_c   1.000
_cell.angle_alpha   90.00
_cell.angle_beta   90.00
_cell.angle_gamma   90.00
#
_symmetry.space_group_name_H-M   'P 1'
#
loop_
_entity.id
_entity.type
_entity.pdbx_description
1 polymer ?
#
loop_
_entity_poly.entity_id
_entity_poly.type
_entity_poly.pdbx_seq_one_letter_code
_entity_poly.pdbx_strand_id
1 'polypeptide(L)'
;MSYQALLIGRLRIFLFLGFFSNVLYSSIEDYYPAKEGPTSGNYGITGVFETPNARFIEAGSMRFTFSSSWPHEFTSVTATPFSWMEAGYRYTELKNKLYGPRIYSGNQTLKDKGFDAKFRILKENYYTPAVAFGLRDVGGTGLFAAEYIVASKRLGPLDLSLGLGWGALGRLNNIKNPLFSIDDSFRYRDTDFGQGGTFNYRDWFSGDSALFSSFEYYLSRHRLKFKAEYDSTYPIQEDVFVDSRFNFGVDYFLSDSLNFGLAFERGNQFRLSFSLTGGFSNDEIPKFDPPENIVKLNSRQAARIRSNKKIFYRSLSKSLLDESIYIQSATLEDDNLKFSIMQNRFRTFTQPAGRAARIASALLPPEVQFIEVSIMNGDFEVGTINLDRAEFLKADELKVSTQELLSKSEITSNSGKLS
;
A
#
# COMPACT_ATOMS: atom_id res chain seq x y z
N MET A 1 -9.84 -36.10 28.76
CA MET A 1 -9.88 -34.61 28.83
C MET A 1 -11.28 -34.17 28.50
N SER A 2 -11.94 -33.46 29.41
CA SER A 2 -13.38 -33.19 29.34
C SER A 2 -13.76 -32.16 28.28
N TYR A 3 -14.88 -32.36 27.65
CA TYR A 3 -15.51 -31.46 26.65
C TYR A 3 -15.60 -30.00 27.10
N GLN A 4 -15.60 -29.75 28.42
CA GLN A 4 -15.60 -28.38 28.98
C GLN A 4 -14.28 -27.62 28.78
N ALA A 5 -13.14 -28.30 28.76
CA ALA A 5 -11.84 -27.64 28.56
C ALA A 5 -11.66 -27.16 27.12
N LEU A 6 -12.25 -27.88 26.15
CA LEU A 6 -12.22 -27.51 24.75
C LEU A 6 -13.14 -26.29 24.44
N LEU A 7 -14.30 -26.21 25.10
CA LEU A 7 -15.26 -25.11 24.96
C LEU A 7 -14.69 -23.81 25.55
N ILE A 8 -13.99 -23.88 26.69
CA ILE A 8 -13.35 -22.73 27.34
C ILE A 8 -12.16 -22.21 26.52
N GLY A 9 -11.39 -23.10 25.88
CA GLY A 9 -10.32 -22.72 24.97
C GLY A 9 -10.84 -21.99 23.72
N ARG A 10 -11.89 -22.48 23.09
CA ARG A 10 -12.54 -21.84 21.94
C ARG A 10 -13.21 -20.51 22.30
N LEU A 11 -13.82 -20.41 23.47
CA LEU A 11 -14.42 -19.16 23.95
C LEU A 11 -13.38 -18.07 24.25
N ARG A 12 -12.19 -18.46 24.74
CA ARG A 12 -11.07 -17.53 24.97
C ARG A 12 -10.47 -16.99 23.69
N ILE A 13 -10.39 -17.81 22.64
CA ILE A 13 -9.94 -17.36 21.31
C ILE A 13 -10.97 -16.42 20.68
N PHE A 14 -12.27 -16.70 20.80
CA PHE A 14 -13.32 -15.81 20.32
C PHE A 14 -13.40 -14.49 21.10
N LEU A 15 -13.20 -14.52 22.42
CA LEU A 15 -13.13 -13.32 23.25
C LEU A 15 -11.88 -12.47 22.94
N PHE A 16 -10.75 -13.11 22.63
CA PHE A 16 -9.54 -12.38 22.21
C PHE A 16 -9.69 -11.73 20.84
N LEU A 17 -10.39 -12.36 19.90
CA LEU A 17 -10.76 -11.78 18.61
C LEU A 17 -11.84 -10.69 18.73
N GLY A 18 -12.77 -10.80 19.68
CA GLY A 18 -13.83 -9.81 19.90
C GLY A 18 -13.38 -8.52 20.60
N PHE A 19 -12.27 -8.54 21.34
CA PHE A 19 -11.74 -7.34 22.01
C PHE A 19 -11.05 -6.36 21.05
N PHE A 20 -10.65 -6.81 19.86
CA PHE A 20 -10.04 -5.96 18.84
C PHE A 20 -11.03 -5.24 17.92
N SER A 21 -12.33 -5.48 18.06
CA SER A 21 -13.34 -4.96 17.12
C SER A 21 -13.87 -3.54 17.40
N ASN A 22 -13.39 -2.85 18.43
CA ASN A 22 -13.86 -1.52 18.79
C ASN A 22 -12.78 -0.42 18.85
N VAL A 23 -11.62 -0.62 18.20
CA VAL A 23 -10.66 0.47 18.03
C VAL A 23 -11.12 1.28 16.82
N LEU A 24 -11.41 2.57 17.02
CA LEU A 24 -11.71 3.53 15.96
C LEU A 24 -10.62 3.47 14.88
N TYR A 25 -10.98 2.96 13.71
CA TYR A 25 -10.07 2.72 12.60
C TYR A 25 -9.78 4.02 11.85
N SER A 26 -8.68 4.66 12.18
CA SER A 26 -7.98 5.50 11.22
C SER A 26 -7.24 4.58 10.26
N SER A 27 -7.44 4.73 8.97
CA SER A 27 -6.66 4.00 8.00
C SER A 27 -5.24 4.58 7.97
N ILE A 28 -4.22 3.73 7.78
CA ILE A 28 -2.84 4.21 7.68
C ILE A 28 -2.64 5.06 6.43
N GLU A 29 -3.52 4.94 5.45
CA GLU A 29 -3.55 5.75 4.25
C GLU A 29 -3.87 7.21 4.57
N ASP A 30 -4.61 7.48 5.66
CA ASP A 30 -4.83 8.83 6.19
C ASP A 30 -3.58 9.39 6.88
N TYR A 31 -2.73 8.49 7.38
CA TYR A 31 -1.49 8.83 8.07
C TYR A 31 -0.34 9.12 7.08
N TYR A 32 -0.25 8.25 6.08
CA TYR A 32 0.73 8.29 5.01
C TYR A 32 0.03 7.93 3.72
N PRO A 33 -0.56 8.88 3.02
CA PRO A 33 -1.06 8.59 1.69
C PRO A 33 0.11 8.05 0.88
N ALA A 34 0.03 6.77 0.54
CA ALA A 34 0.99 6.17 -0.34
C ALA A 34 0.79 6.82 -1.71
N LYS A 35 1.70 7.67 -2.09
CA LYS A 35 1.67 8.34 -3.39
C LYS A 35 1.79 7.34 -4.52
N GLU A 36 2.63 6.32 -4.29
CA GLU A 36 2.81 5.20 -5.19
C GLU A 36 2.01 4.01 -4.64
N GLY A 37 1.15 3.46 -5.48
CA GLY A 37 0.37 2.28 -5.15
C GLY A 37 1.25 1.06 -4.82
N PRO A 38 0.67 0.04 -4.21
CA PRO A 38 1.38 -1.21 -3.97
C PRO A 38 1.72 -1.90 -5.30
N THR A 39 2.90 -2.51 -5.38
CA THR A 39 3.40 -3.21 -6.57
C THR A 39 3.05 -4.69 -6.54
N SER A 40 3.13 -5.36 -7.70
CA SER A 40 2.93 -6.80 -7.80
C SER A 40 4.22 -7.57 -7.57
N GLY A 41 4.10 -8.77 -7.04
CA GLY A 41 5.12 -9.80 -7.13
C GLY A 41 5.12 -10.50 -8.51
N ASN A 42 5.94 -11.54 -8.65
CA ASN A 42 6.04 -12.35 -9.86
C ASN A 42 4.69 -12.98 -10.26
N TYR A 43 3.90 -13.36 -9.29
CA TYR A 43 2.60 -14.02 -9.50
C TYR A 43 1.46 -13.05 -9.84
N GLY A 44 1.72 -11.73 -9.88
CA GLY A 44 0.73 -10.70 -10.21
C GLY A 44 -0.08 -10.18 -9.02
N ILE A 45 -0.29 -10.97 -7.99
CA ILE A 45 -0.89 -10.52 -6.73
C ILE A 45 0.05 -9.50 -6.07
N THR A 46 -0.54 -8.54 -5.36
CA THR A 46 0.23 -7.51 -4.64
C THR A 46 1.20 -8.14 -3.65
N GLY A 47 2.48 -7.81 -3.80
CA GLY A 47 3.59 -8.38 -3.06
C GLY A 47 4.92 -7.75 -3.46
N VAL A 48 6.04 -8.37 -3.05
CA VAL A 48 7.39 -7.84 -3.34
C VAL A 48 7.96 -8.49 -4.61
N PHE A 49 8.48 -9.70 -4.54
CA PHE A 49 8.90 -10.50 -5.71
C PHE A 49 8.24 -11.88 -5.64
N GLU A 50 8.77 -12.79 -4.84
CA GLU A 50 8.18 -14.11 -4.56
C GLU A 50 7.20 -14.07 -3.40
N THR A 51 7.42 -13.13 -2.44
CA THR A 51 6.63 -13.04 -1.21
C THR A 51 5.45 -12.08 -1.34
N PRO A 52 4.25 -12.48 -0.88
CA PRO A 52 3.09 -11.60 -0.79
C PRO A 52 3.22 -10.64 0.40
N ASN A 53 2.47 -9.54 0.34
CA ASN A 53 2.25 -8.64 1.47
C ASN A 53 0.75 -8.44 1.74
N ALA A 54 0.39 -7.74 2.82
CA ALA A 54 -1.01 -7.48 3.18
C ALA A 54 -1.58 -6.21 2.52
N ARG A 55 -0.92 -5.70 1.46
CA ARG A 55 -1.37 -4.55 0.68
C ARG A 55 -2.30 -4.99 -0.45
N PHE A 56 -3.17 -4.09 -0.88
CA PHE A 56 -4.14 -4.27 -1.96
C PHE A 56 -4.09 -3.06 -2.86
N ILE A 57 -4.31 -3.25 -4.17
CA ILE A 57 -4.64 -2.13 -5.04
C ILE A 57 -6.03 -1.62 -4.70
N GLU A 58 -6.35 -0.42 -5.15
CA GLU A 58 -7.64 0.22 -4.89
C GLU A 58 -8.81 -0.66 -5.37
N ALA A 59 -9.92 -0.64 -4.61
CA ALA A 59 -11.13 -1.36 -5.00
C ALA A 59 -11.68 -0.83 -6.33
N GLY A 60 -12.16 -1.73 -7.20
CA GLY A 60 -12.57 -1.40 -8.56
C GLY A 60 -11.41 -1.29 -9.55
N SER A 61 -10.19 -1.67 -9.17
CA SER A 61 -9.03 -1.63 -10.06
C SER A 61 -8.66 -3.00 -10.60
N MET A 62 -8.01 -2.98 -11.77
CA MET A 62 -7.32 -4.12 -12.37
C MET A 62 -5.86 -3.77 -12.64
N ARG A 63 -5.01 -4.79 -12.57
CA ARG A 63 -3.60 -4.71 -12.90
C ARG A 63 -3.23 -5.81 -13.88
N PHE A 64 -2.60 -5.44 -14.99
CA PHE A 64 -1.85 -6.34 -15.82
C PHE A 64 -0.40 -6.32 -15.37
N THR A 65 0.23 -7.48 -15.20
CA THR A 65 1.65 -7.60 -14.85
C THR A 65 2.33 -8.59 -15.77
N PHE A 66 3.50 -8.22 -16.25
CA PHE A 66 4.47 -9.11 -16.85
C PHE A 66 5.74 -9.10 -15.98
N SER A 67 6.30 -10.26 -15.72
CA SER A 67 7.60 -10.39 -15.08
C SER A 67 8.39 -11.56 -15.65
N SER A 68 9.68 -11.37 -15.79
CA SER A 68 10.61 -12.37 -16.32
C SER A 68 11.80 -12.49 -15.38
N SER A 69 11.98 -13.68 -14.80
CA SER A 69 13.12 -14.07 -13.98
C SER A 69 13.47 -15.52 -14.36
N TRP A 70 14.60 -15.69 -15.07
CA TRP A 70 14.95 -17.02 -15.63
C TRP A 70 14.83 -18.14 -14.58
N PRO A 71 14.21 -19.29 -14.92
CA PRO A 71 13.66 -19.65 -16.22
C PRO A 71 12.17 -19.30 -16.39
N HIS A 72 11.60 -18.53 -15.48
CA HIS A 72 10.16 -18.24 -15.43
C HIS A 72 9.81 -16.93 -16.16
N GLU A 73 8.72 -16.98 -16.91
CA GLU A 73 8.00 -15.80 -17.36
C GLU A 73 6.58 -15.87 -16.86
N PHE A 74 6.13 -14.80 -16.21
CA PHE A 74 4.80 -14.67 -15.64
C PHE A 74 4.03 -13.57 -16.36
N THR A 75 2.83 -13.86 -16.77
CA THR A 75 1.85 -12.89 -17.25
C THR A 75 0.60 -13.04 -16.40
N SER A 76 0.10 -11.97 -15.85
CA SER A 76 -1.05 -12.02 -14.96
C SER A 76 -2.00 -10.85 -15.14
N VAL A 77 -3.26 -11.09 -14.82
CA VAL A 77 -4.29 -10.08 -14.66
C VAL A 77 -4.85 -10.24 -13.26
N THR A 78 -4.78 -9.19 -12.47
CA THR A 78 -5.25 -9.15 -11.09
C THR A 78 -6.32 -8.08 -10.95
N ALA A 79 -7.41 -8.38 -10.25
CA ALA A 79 -8.49 -7.46 -9.96
C ALA A 79 -8.74 -7.37 -8.45
N THR A 80 -9.12 -6.18 -7.98
CA THR A 80 -9.58 -5.93 -6.61
C THR A 80 -11.04 -5.46 -6.68
N PRO A 81 -11.99 -6.39 -6.84
CA PRO A 81 -13.39 -6.00 -6.99
C PRO A 81 -13.95 -5.35 -5.72
N PHE A 82 -13.41 -5.74 -4.57
CA PHE A 82 -13.79 -5.21 -3.26
C PHE A 82 -12.54 -4.85 -2.45
N SER A 83 -12.66 -3.90 -1.54
CA SER A 83 -11.54 -3.46 -0.69
C SER A 83 -10.91 -4.57 0.18
N TRP A 84 -11.56 -5.71 0.29
CA TRP A 84 -11.13 -6.88 1.09
C TRP A 84 -10.71 -8.09 0.27
N MET A 85 -10.80 -8.04 -1.07
CA MET A 85 -10.51 -9.18 -1.95
C MET A 85 -9.67 -8.75 -3.15
N GLU A 86 -8.59 -9.46 -3.41
CA GLU A 86 -7.79 -9.38 -4.62
C GLU A 86 -7.76 -10.78 -5.25
N ALA A 87 -8.06 -10.89 -6.54
CA ALA A 87 -8.06 -12.14 -7.28
C ALA A 87 -7.30 -11.97 -8.60
N GLY A 88 -6.51 -12.98 -8.96
CA GLY A 88 -5.67 -12.94 -10.14
C GLY A 88 -5.75 -14.23 -10.96
N TYR A 89 -5.61 -14.07 -12.27
CA TYR A 89 -5.30 -15.14 -13.19
C TYR A 89 -3.85 -14.99 -13.64
N ARG A 90 -3.11 -16.07 -13.63
CA ARG A 90 -1.72 -16.13 -13.99
C ARG A 90 -1.46 -17.16 -15.07
N TYR A 91 -0.63 -16.79 -16.02
CA TYR A 91 -0.03 -17.67 -17.01
C TYR A 91 1.50 -17.66 -16.82
N THR A 92 2.08 -18.83 -16.61
CA THR A 92 3.52 -18.99 -16.37
C THR A 92 4.12 -19.86 -17.47
N GLU A 93 5.24 -19.45 -18.02
CA GLU A 93 6.06 -20.25 -18.91
C GLU A 93 7.38 -20.60 -18.23
N LEU A 94 7.76 -21.87 -18.27
CA LEU A 94 9.04 -22.39 -17.82
C LEU A 94 9.93 -22.71 -19.02
N LYS A 95 10.86 -21.82 -19.32
CA LYS A 95 11.65 -21.88 -20.56
C LYS A 95 12.70 -22.98 -20.60
N ASN A 96 13.12 -23.49 -19.47
CA ASN A 96 14.09 -24.57 -19.35
C ASN A 96 13.45 -25.99 -19.32
N LYS A 97 12.12 -26.09 -19.32
CA LYS A 97 11.41 -27.37 -19.23
C LYS A 97 10.47 -27.55 -20.41
N LEU A 98 10.54 -28.71 -21.06
CA LEU A 98 9.60 -29.07 -22.12
C LEU A 98 8.25 -29.50 -21.53
N TYR A 99 7.18 -29.25 -22.26
CA TYR A 99 5.82 -29.66 -21.87
C TYR A 99 5.68 -31.19 -21.77
N GLY A 100 6.40 -31.91 -22.62
CA GLY A 100 6.45 -33.36 -22.66
C GLY A 100 7.61 -33.90 -23.51
N PRO A 101 7.69 -35.20 -23.77
CA PRO A 101 8.68 -35.76 -24.66
C PRO A 101 8.66 -35.06 -26.02
N ARG A 102 9.83 -34.77 -26.58
CA ARG A 102 9.97 -34.03 -27.85
C ARG A 102 9.18 -34.65 -29.02
N ILE A 103 9.02 -35.95 -29.00
CA ILE A 103 8.25 -36.68 -30.06
C ILE A 103 6.79 -36.25 -30.10
N TYR A 104 6.22 -35.79 -28.98
CA TYR A 104 4.82 -35.35 -28.89
C TYR A 104 4.67 -33.82 -28.78
N SER A 105 5.57 -33.15 -28.08
CA SER A 105 5.47 -31.71 -27.80
C SER A 105 6.41 -30.85 -28.66
N GLY A 106 7.33 -31.45 -29.44
CA GLY A 106 8.34 -30.72 -30.17
C GLY A 106 9.23 -29.91 -29.22
N ASN A 107 9.39 -28.63 -29.48
CA ASN A 107 10.14 -27.71 -28.64
C ASN A 107 9.23 -26.87 -27.72
N GLN A 108 7.98 -27.25 -27.51
CA GLN A 108 7.03 -26.54 -26.67
C GLN A 108 7.51 -26.60 -25.20
N THR A 109 7.67 -25.43 -24.59
CA THR A 109 8.00 -25.28 -23.18
C THR A 109 6.82 -25.57 -22.27
N LEU A 110 7.09 -25.89 -21.01
CA LEU A 110 6.07 -26.11 -20.00
C LEU A 110 5.34 -24.79 -19.70
N LYS A 111 4.04 -24.86 -19.72
CA LYS A 111 3.13 -23.74 -19.44
C LYS A 111 2.18 -24.11 -18.31
N ASP A 112 2.03 -23.20 -17.37
CA ASP A 112 1.15 -23.34 -16.22
C ASP A 112 0.13 -22.21 -16.16
N LYS A 113 -1.06 -22.54 -15.66
CA LYS A 113 -2.17 -21.59 -15.44
C LYS A 113 -2.65 -21.73 -14.02
N GLY A 114 -2.74 -20.61 -13.30
CA GLY A 114 -3.19 -20.60 -11.92
C GLY A 114 -4.15 -19.45 -11.64
N PHE A 115 -4.99 -19.66 -10.65
CA PHE A 115 -5.82 -18.62 -10.06
C PHE A 115 -5.33 -18.36 -8.65
N ASP A 116 -5.17 -17.09 -8.32
CA ASP A 116 -4.73 -16.65 -7.01
C ASP A 116 -5.84 -15.82 -6.37
N ALA A 117 -6.01 -15.93 -5.06
CA ALA A 117 -6.95 -15.13 -4.29
C ALA A 117 -6.31 -14.67 -2.98
N LYS A 118 -6.52 -13.41 -2.63
CA LYS A 118 -6.05 -12.84 -1.36
C LYS A 118 -7.18 -12.06 -0.69
N PHE A 119 -7.30 -12.22 0.62
CA PHE A 119 -8.39 -11.69 1.41
C PHE A 119 -7.83 -10.90 2.59
N ARG A 120 -8.35 -9.70 2.79
CA ARG A 120 -8.00 -8.84 3.92
C ARG A 120 -8.76 -9.29 5.16
N ILE A 121 -8.03 -9.65 6.21
CA ILE A 121 -8.58 -9.98 7.52
C ILE A 121 -8.70 -8.72 8.36
N LEU A 122 -7.62 -7.90 8.38
CA LEU A 122 -7.53 -6.71 9.21
C LEU A 122 -6.94 -5.55 8.40
N LYS A 123 -7.55 -4.38 8.49
CA LYS A 123 -6.96 -3.11 8.00
C LYS A 123 -5.90 -2.65 8.98
N GLU A 124 -4.84 -2.05 8.45
CA GLU A 124 -3.84 -1.41 9.27
C GLU A 124 -4.41 -0.17 9.96
N ASN A 125 -4.00 0.04 11.20
CA ASN A 125 -4.19 1.28 11.93
C ASN A 125 -2.90 1.64 12.68
N TYR A 126 -2.93 2.67 13.51
CA TYR A 126 -1.74 3.11 14.25
C TYR A 126 -1.09 1.99 15.07
N TYR A 127 -1.88 1.17 15.74
CA TYR A 127 -1.41 0.13 16.66
C TYR A 127 -1.26 -1.24 16.00
N THR A 128 -2.11 -1.57 15.03
CA THR A 128 -2.18 -2.92 14.44
C THR A 128 -1.70 -2.93 13.00
N PRO A 129 -1.02 -4.00 12.56
CA PRO A 129 -0.68 -4.18 11.15
C PRO A 129 -1.92 -4.50 10.32
N ALA A 130 -1.84 -4.29 9.00
CA ALA A 130 -2.73 -4.97 8.07
C ALA A 130 -2.46 -6.47 8.12
N VAL A 131 -3.51 -7.29 8.04
CA VAL A 131 -3.39 -8.75 7.96
C VAL A 131 -4.20 -9.26 6.78
N ALA A 132 -3.58 -10.12 5.99
CA ALA A 132 -4.23 -10.81 4.88
C ALA A 132 -3.91 -12.30 4.90
N PHE A 133 -4.82 -13.11 4.37
CA PHE A 133 -4.51 -14.48 3.98
C PHE A 133 -4.70 -14.62 2.48
N GLY A 134 -3.99 -15.58 1.89
CA GLY A 134 -4.14 -15.83 0.46
C GLY A 134 -3.90 -17.28 0.11
N LEU A 135 -4.44 -17.61 -1.05
CA LEU A 135 -4.37 -18.90 -1.70
C LEU A 135 -3.77 -18.67 -3.09
N ARG A 136 -2.69 -19.35 -3.39
CA ARG A 136 -2.00 -19.27 -4.67
C ARG A 136 -2.24 -20.57 -5.45
N ASP A 137 -2.45 -20.43 -6.76
CA ASP A 137 -2.65 -21.55 -7.68
C ASP A 137 -3.85 -22.44 -7.32
N VAL A 138 -4.97 -21.79 -6.97
CA VAL A 138 -6.23 -22.48 -6.62
C VAL A 138 -6.91 -22.94 -7.90
N GLY A 139 -7.12 -24.25 -8.03
CA GLY A 139 -7.72 -24.83 -9.23
C GLY A 139 -6.83 -24.79 -10.48
N GLY A 140 -5.54 -24.48 -10.34
CA GLY A 140 -4.52 -24.62 -11.39
C GLY A 140 -3.96 -26.03 -11.46
N THR A 141 -2.68 -26.16 -11.86
CA THR A 141 -1.97 -27.44 -11.85
C THR A 141 -1.44 -27.84 -10.48
N GLY A 142 -1.44 -26.90 -9.52
CA GLY A 142 -0.84 -27.06 -8.19
C GLY A 142 0.69 -26.84 -8.15
N LEU A 143 1.33 -26.60 -9.28
CA LEU A 143 2.78 -26.44 -9.38
C LEU A 143 3.31 -25.33 -8.46
N PHE A 144 2.56 -24.25 -8.30
CA PHE A 144 2.88 -23.10 -7.44
C PHE A 144 1.95 -22.97 -6.23
N ALA A 145 1.17 -24.06 -5.94
CA ALA A 145 0.18 -24.04 -4.88
C ALA A 145 0.80 -23.65 -3.53
N ALA A 146 0.24 -22.62 -2.92
CA ALA A 146 0.65 -22.13 -1.62
C ALA A 146 -0.50 -21.44 -0.90
N GLU A 147 -0.50 -21.54 0.40
CA GLU A 147 -1.33 -20.76 1.29
C GLU A 147 -0.42 -19.88 2.15
N TYR A 148 -0.93 -18.73 2.58
CA TYR A 148 -0.17 -17.84 3.45
C TYR A 148 -1.06 -16.96 4.31
N ILE A 149 -0.48 -16.56 5.43
CA ILE A 149 -0.98 -15.46 6.26
C ILE A 149 0.16 -14.44 6.36
N VAL A 150 -0.13 -13.18 6.13
CA VAL A 150 0.87 -12.13 6.13
C VAL A 150 0.36 -10.89 6.85
N ALA A 151 1.23 -10.29 7.66
CA ALA A 151 1.03 -9.01 8.30
C ALA A 151 1.96 -7.96 7.69
N SER A 152 1.45 -6.76 7.44
CA SER A 152 2.23 -5.64 6.92
C SER A 152 2.02 -4.40 7.79
N LYS A 153 3.12 -3.71 8.08
CA LYS A 153 3.12 -2.49 8.89
C LYS A 153 3.95 -1.41 8.24
N ARG A 154 3.32 -0.25 8.02
CA ARG A 154 4.00 0.92 7.47
C ARG A 154 4.53 1.81 8.60
N LEU A 155 5.78 2.22 8.46
CA LEU A 155 6.47 3.14 9.35
C LEU A 155 7.07 4.26 8.50
N GLY A 156 6.30 5.28 8.23
CA GLY A 156 6.71 6.34 7.31
C GLY A 156 6.91 5.83 5.88
N PRO A 157 8.06 6.08 5.28
CA PRO A 157 8.38 5.58 3.93
C PRO A 157 8.69 4.08 3.90
N LEU A 158 8.86 3.44 5.05
CA LEU A 158 9.20 2.04 5.20
C LEU A 158 7.94 1.21 5.38
N ASP A 159 7.77 0.15 4.60
CA ASP A 159 6.70 -0.84 4.71
C ASP A 159 7.31 -2.21 4.99
N LEU A 160 6.98 -2.80 6.12
CA LEU A 160 7.52 -4.08 6.60
C LEU A 160 6.44 -5.14 6.50
N SER A 161 6.82 -6.34 6.06
CA SER A 161 5.93 -7.49 6.04
C SER A 161 6.58 -8.72 6.64
N LEU A 162 5.78 -9.49 7.37
CA LEU A 162 6.15 -10.79 7.93
C LEU A 162 4.99 -11.75 7.68
N GLY A 163 5.30 -12.92 7.13
CA GLY A 163 4.29 -13.92 6.83
C GLY A 163 4.73 -15.34 7.15
N LEU A 164 3.73 -16.20 7.23
CA LEU A 164 3.87 -17.64 7.34
C LEU A 164 3.21 -18.27 6.12
N GLY A 165 3.94 -19.14 5.43
CA GLY A 165 3.50 -19.80 4.22
C GLY A 165 3.55 -21.32 4.31
N TRP A 166 2.70 -21.95 3.53
CA TRP A 166 2.61 -23.39 3.29
C TRP A 166 2.73 -23.69 1.80
N GLY A 167 2.84 -24.96 1.46
CA GLY A 167 3.01 -25.37 0.06
C GLY A 167 4.31 -24.80 -0.54
N ALA A 168 4.27 -24.16 -1.68
CA ALA A 168 5.45 -23.57 -2.32
C ALA A 168 6.17 -22.56 -1.43
N LEU A 169 5.44 -21.77 -0.65
CA LEU A 169 6.00 -20.82 0.33
C LEU A 169 6.49 -21.48 1.62
N GLY A 170 6.08 -22.72 1.89
CA GLY A 170 6.45 -23.47 3.11
C GLY A 170 7.69 -24.34 2.97
N ARG A 171 8.22 -24.54 1.77
CA ARG A 171 9.25 -25.56 1.48
C ARG A 171 10.58 -25.35 2.17
N LEU A 172 10.91 -24.13 2.58
CA LEU A 172 12.11 -23.89 3.38
C LEU A 172 12.05 -24.60 4.73
N ASN A 173 10.85 -24.88 5.25
CA ASN A 173 10.61 -25.61 6.51
C ASN A 173 11.42 -25.04 7.68
N ASN A 174 11.51 -23.72 7.77
CA ASN A 174 12.29 -23.04 8.82
C ASN A 174 11.50 -22.85 10.12
N ILE A 175 10.21 -23.20 10.12
CA ILE A 175 9.35 -23.24 11.31
C ILE A 175 8.43 -24.46 11.23
N LYS A 176 8.20 -25.10 12.37
CA LYS A 176 7.24 -26.20 12.47
C LYS A 176 5.83 -25.67 12.23
N ASN A 177 5.05 -26.35 11.39
CA ASN A 177 3.69 -25.95 11.12
C ASN A 177 2.87 -25.86 12.43
N PRO A 178 2.38 -24.68 12.81
CA PRO A 178 1.68 -24.47 14.07
C PRO A 178 0.35 -25.25 14.16
N LEU A 179 -0.23 -25.60 13.00
CA LEU A 179 -1.49 -26.33 12.95
C LEU A 179 -1.36 -27.80 13.34
N PHE A 180 -0.14 -28.36 13.38
CA PHE A 180 0.09 -29.71 13.89
C PHE A 180 -0.34 -29.89 15.35
N SER A 181 -0.39 -28.80 16.13
CA SER A 181 -0.87 -28.87 17.52
C SER A 181 -2.41 -28.87 17.61
N ILE A 182 -3.09 -28.57 16.51
CA ILE A 182 -4.55 -28.49 16.45
C ILE A 182 -5.14 -29.80 15.94
N ASP A 183 -4.61 -30.31 14.81
CA ASP A 183 -5.09 -31.57 14.21
C ASP A 183 -3.97 -32.24 13.41
N ASP A 184 -3.89 -33.57 13.49
CA ASP A 184 -2.88 -34.36 12.79
C ASP A 184 -3.08 -34.39 11.28
N SER A 185 -4.25 -34.03 10.76
CA SER A 185 -4.52 -33.92 9.32
C SER A 185 -3.66 -32.88 8.63
N PHE A 186 -3.16 -31.88 9.37
CA PHE A 186 -2.25 -30.87 8.82
C PHE A 186 -0.79 -31.34 8.66
N ARG A 187 -0.44 -32.56 9.07
CA ARG A 187 0.95 -33.05 9.01
C ARG A 187 1.46 -33.31 7.61
N TYR A 188 0.57 -33.78 6.76
CA TYR A 188 0.95 -34.25 5.42
C TYR A 188 0.22 -33.45 4.35
N ARG A 189 0.97 -33.05 3.35
CA ARG A 189 0.45 -32.45 2.13
C ARG A 189 0.70 -33.44 0.99
N ASP A 190 -0.33 -33.74 0.23
CA ASP A 190 -0.16 -34.51 -1.00
C ASP A 190 0.61 -33.67 -2.02
N THR A 191 1.66 -34.23 -2.57
CA THR A 191 2.48 -33.62 -3.63
C THR A 191 2.12 -34.11 -5.00
N ASP A 192 1.17 -35.04 -5.13
CA ASP A 192 0.62 -35.44 -6.42
C ASP A 192 -0.38 -34.37 -6.87
N PHE A 193 0.04 -33.56 -7.84
CA PHE A 193 -0.74 -32.44 -8.35
C PHE A 193 -1.95 -32.86 -9.17
N GLY A 194 -2.16 -34.17 -9.41
CA GLY A 194 -3.33 -34.72 -10.08
C GLY A 194 -3.61 -34.13 -11.48
N GLN A 195 -4.86 -34.13 -11.88
CA GLN A 195 -5.33 -33.39 -13.06
C GLN A 195 -5.56 -31.92 -12.67
N GLY A 196 -4.97 -30.97 -13.43
CA GLY A 196 -5.22 -29.54 -13.25
C GLY A 196 -6.73 -29.23 -13.29
N GLY A 197 -7.15 -28.23 -12.52
CA GLY A 197 -8.54 -27.81 -12.41
C GLY A 197 -9.30 -28.38 -11.20
N THR A 198 -8.65 -29.14 -10.35
CA THR A 198 -9.25 -29.67 -9.11
C THR A 198 -8.93 -28.77 -7.91
N PHE A 199 -9.95 -28.56 -7.06
CA PHE A 199 -9.79 -27.84 -5.80
C PHE A 199 -9.39 -28.81 -4.70
N ASN A 200 -8.10 -28.91 -4.41
CA ASN A 200 -7.60 -29.79 -3.35
C ASN A 200 -7.57 -29.10 -1.98
N TYR A 201 -8.73 -28.70 -1.46
CA TYR A 201 -8.86 -27.96 -0.17
C TYR A 201 -8.39 -28.74 1.06
N ARG A 202 -8.24 -30.07 0.94
CA ARG A 202 -7.78 -30.94 2.04
C ARG A 202 -6.32 -30.72 2.40
N ASP A 203 -5.53 -30.29 1.42
CA ASP A 203 -4.11 -30.05 1.59
C ASP A 203 -3.78 -28.59 2.00
N TRP A 204 -4.80 -27.74 2.07
CA TRP A 204 -4.55 -26.36 2.46
C TRP A 204 -4.01 -26.26 3.88
N PHE A 205 -2.98 -25.44 4.07
CA PHE A 205 -2.26 -25.20 5.32
C PHE A 205 -1.60 -26.45 5.90
N SER A 206 -1.43 -27.50 5.10
CA SER A 206 -0.83 -28.78 5.50
C SER A 206 0.63 -28.88 5.06
N GLY A 207 1.37 -29.80 5.71
CA GLY A 207 2.78 -30.06 5.43
C GLY A 207 3.71 -29.01 6.02
N ASP A 208 4.84 -28.84 5.35
CA ASP A 208 5.89 -27.91 5.77
C ASP A 208 5.42 -26.46 5.76
N SER A 209 5.93 -25.67 6.69
CA SER A 209 5.68 -24.24 6.76
C SER A 209 6.96 -23.44 6.91
N ALA A 210 6.95 -22.20 6.45
CA ALA A 210 8.09 -21.32 6.55
C ALA A 210 7.68 -19.87 6.77
N LEU A 211 8.53 -19.17 7.52
CA LEU A 211 8.47 -17.72 7.64
C LEU A 211 9.16 -17.07 6.45
N PHE A 212 8.52 -16.03 5.94
CA PHE A 212 9.08 -15.11 4.96
C PHE A 212 8.89 -13.67 5.44
N SER A 213 9.71 -12.77 4.93
CA SER A 213 9.63 -11.35 5.29
C SER A 213 10.04 -10.46 4.13
N SER A 214 9.58 -9.23 4.16
CA SER A 214 9.97 -8.25 3.16
C SER A 214 9.93 -6.83 3.71
N PHE A 215 10.65 -5.94 3.04
CA PHE A 215 10.52 -4.52 3.25
C PHE A 215 10.50 -3.77 1.91
N GLU A 216 9.77 -2.66 1.90
CA GLU A 216 9.71 -1.72 0.79
C GLU A 216 10.00 -0.32 1.34
N TYR A 217 10.85 0.44 0.66
CA TYR A 217 11.17 1.81 1.04
C TYR A 217 10.82 2.77 -0.08
N TYR A 218 9.95 3.71 0.22
CA TYR A 218 9.41 4.68 -0.73
C TYR A 218 10.27 5.92 -0.80
N LEU A 219 10.82 6.22 -1.96
CA LEU A 219 11.51 7.45 -2.26
C LEU A 219 10.63 8.30 -3.19
N SER A 220 9.53 8.83 -2.66
CA SER A 220 8.45 9.49 -3.41
C SER A 220 8.93 10.62 -4.32
N ARG A 221 9.93 11.39 -3.89
CA ARG A 221 10.51 12.46 -4.71
C ARG A 221 11.05 11.99 -6.05
N HIS A 222 11.54 10.74 -6.11
CA HIS A 222 12.15 10.15 -7.29
C HIS A 222 11.26 9.11 -7.96
N ARG A 223 10.04 8.89 -7.43
CA ARG A 223 9.14 7.86 -7.90
C ARG A 223 9.77 6.46 -7.89
N LEU A 224 10.60 6.21 -6.88
CA LEU A 224 11.30 4.93 -6.69
C LEU A 224 10.79 4.23 -5.44
N LYS A 225 10.74 2.91 -5.53
CA LYS A 225 10.47 2.01 -4.41
C LYS A 225 11.57 0.95 -4.37
N PHE A 226 12.41 1.01 -3.34
CA PHE A 226 13.39 -0.04 -3.07
C PHE A 226 12.71 -1.19 -2.36
N LYS A 227 13.05 -2.40 -2.73
CA LYS A 227 12.43 -3.63 -2.25
C LYS A 227 13.49 -4.63 -1.86
N ALA A 228 13.27 -5.33 -0.75
CA ALA A 228 14.01 -6.53 -0.41
C ALA A 228 13.08 -7.53 0.26
N GLU A 229 13.40 -8.83 0.10
CA GLU A 229 12.66 -9.90 0.75
C GLU A 229 13.60 -11.03 1.17
N TYR A 230 13.18 -11.73 2.20
CA TYR A 230 13.67 -13.05 2.56
C TYR A 230 12.67 -14.08 2.04
N ASP A 231 13.07 -14.78 1.00
CA ASP A 231 12.23 -15.71 0.25
C ASP A 231 12.29 -17.11 0.87
N SER A 232 11.12 -17.65 1.21
CA SER A 232 10.96 -19.02 1.72
C SER A 232 10.55 -20.01 0.63
N THR A 233 10.39 -19.57 -0.61
CA THR A 233 10.04 -20.47 -1.71
C THR A 233 11.22 -21.39 -2.04
N TYR A 234 10.92 -22.60 -2.43
CA TYR A 234 11.90 -23.51 -3.01
C TYR A 234 11.37 -23.94 -4.37
N PRO A 235 12.16 -23.75 -5.44
CA PRO A 235 11.76 -24.22 -6.76
C PRO A 235 11.50 -25.72 -6.76
N ILE A 236 10.42 -26.17 -7.41
CA ILE A 236 10.13 -27.59 -7.59
C ILE A 236 11.07 -28.20 -8.64
N GLN A 237 11.60 -27.36 -9.54
CA GLN A 237 12.42 -27.78 -10.64
C GLN A 237 13.88 -27.91 -10.15
N GLU A 238 14.44 -29.09 -10.37
CA GLU A 238 15.83 -29.42 -10.01
C GLU A 238 16.86 -28.49 -10.68
N ASP A 239 16.48 -27.87 -11.80
CA ASP A 239 17.38 -27.00 -12.59
C ASP A 239 17.35 -25.51 -12.17
N VAL A 240 16.59 -25.16 -11.12
CA VAL A 240 16.55 -23.79 -10.60
C VAL A 240 17.32 -23.70 -9.29
N PHE A 241 18.52 -23.17 -9.38
CA PHE A 241 19.39 -23.02 -8.22
C PHE A 241 19.07 -21.75 -7.43
N VAL A 242 19.20 -21.85 -6.11
CA VAL A 242 19.00 -20.74 -5.17
C VAL A 242 20.29 -20.55 -4.38
N ASP A 243 21.07 -19.55 -4.76
CA ASP A 243 22.34 -19.22 -4.11
C ASP A 243 22.13 -18.28 -2.92
N SER A 244 21.03 -17.52 -2.93
CA SER A 244 20.64 -16.62 -1.86
C SER A 244 19.12 -16.63 -1.64
N ARG A 245 18.71 -16.51 -0.37
CA ARG A 245 17.32 -16.31 0.02
C ARG A 245 16.91 -14.83 0.04
N PHE A 246 17.87 -13.93 -0.12
CA PHE A 246 17.60 -12.51 -0.16
C PHE A 246 17.51 -12.05 -1.61
N ASN A 247 16.37 -11.46 -1.94
CA ASN A 247 16.10 -10.81 -3.21
C ASN A 247 16.06 -9.30 -3.00
N PHE A 248 16.60 -8.53 -3.95
CA PHE A 248 16.68 -7.08 -3.88
C PHE A 248 16.26 -6.47 -5.21
N GLY A 249 15.63 -5.32 -5.17
CA GLY A 249 15.26 -4.64 -6.40
C GLY A 249 14.69 -3.24 -6.19
N VAL A 250 14.29 -2.66 -7.30
CA VAL A 250 13.74 -1.33 -7.36
C VAL A 250 12.61 -1.28 -8.38
N ASP A 251 11.51 -0.63 -8.02
CA ASP A 251 10.44 -0.26 -8.95
C ASP A 251 10.49 1.24 -9.21
N TYR A 252 10.35 1.62 -10.47
CA TYR A 252 10.22 2.99 -10.94
C TYR A 252 8.82 3.24 -11.47
N PHE A 253 8.14 4.25 -10.94
CA PHE A 253 6.80 4.64 -11.36
C PHE A 253 6.88 5.70 -12.45
N LEU A 254 6.69 5.29 -13.69
CA LEU A 254 6.64 6.22 -14.82
C LEU A 254 5.39 7.11 -14.74
N SER A 255 4.27 6.52 -14.32
CA SER A 255 3.01 7.19 -14.01
C SER A 255 2.34 6.49 -12.81
N ASP A 256 1.19 6.97 -12.39
CA ASP A 256 0.40 6.34 -11.33
C ASP A 256 -0.15 4.97 -11.77
N SER A 257 -0.29 4.78 -13.09
CA SER A 257 -0.78 3.54 -13.69
C SER A 257 0.33 2.59 -14.15
N LEU A 258 1.55 3.07 -14.41
CA LEU A 258 2.60 2.29 -15.05
C LEU A 258 3.88 2.30 -14.22
N ASN A 259 4.35 1.12 -13.82
CA ASN A 259 5.63 0.95 -13.17
C ASN A 259 6.47 -0.14 -13.84
N PHE A 260 7.79 0.03 -13.73
CA PHE A 260 8.81 -0.92 -14.17
C PHE A 260 9.63 -1.37 -12.97
N GLY A 261 9.97 -2.64 -12.93
CA GLY A 261 10.77 -3.23 -11.87
C GLY A 261 12.02 -3.91 -12.39
N LEU A 262 13.11 -3.71 -11.65
CA LEU A 262 14.37 -4.43 -11.79
C LEU A 262 14.69 -5.09 -10.46
N ALA A 263 15.07 -6.38 -10.48
CA ALA A 263 15.51 -7.06 -9.28
C ALA A 263 16.63 -8.07 -9.55
N PHE A 264 17.30 -8.45 -8.48
CA PHE A 264 18.22 -9.56 -8.44
C PHE A 264 17.68 -10.59 -7.45
N GLU A 265 17.30 -11.74 -7.97
CA GLU A 265 16.60 -12.80 -7.25
C GLU A 265 17.47 -14.05 -7.13
N ARG A 266 17.27 -14.80 -6.06
CA ARG A 266 17.92 -16.09 -5.78
C ARG A 266 19.46 -16.05 -5.74
N GLY A 267 20.06 -14.85 -5.76
CA GLY A 267 21.53 -14.68 -5.81
C GLY A 267 22.16 -14.90 -7.18
N ASN A 268 21.39 -15.23 -8.22
CA ASN A 268 21.89 -15.59 -9.54
C ASN A 268 21.00 -15.17 -10.72
N GLN A 269 19.83 -14.56 -10.47
CA GLN A 269 18.87 -14.21 -11.51
C GLN A 269 18.53 -12.73 -11.53
N PHE A 270 18.49 -12.15 -12.72
CA PHE A 270 17.91 -10.82 -12.93
C PHE A 270 16.43 -10.95 -13.27
N ARG A 271 15.64 -10.11 -12.65
CA ARG A 271 14.22 -9.95 -12.92
C ARG A 271 13.96 -8.63 -13.62
N LEU A 272 13.11 -8.68 -14.65
CA LEU A 272 12.49 -7.54 -15.29
C LEU A 272 10.99 -7.64 -15.12
N SER A 273 10.33 -6.55 -14.81
CA SER A 273 8.86 -6.53 -14.75
C SER A 273 8.30 -5.19 -15.17
N PHE A 274 7.06 -5.21 -15.61
CA PHE A 274 6.24 -4.02 -15.69
C PHE A 274 4.80 -4.34 -15.28
N SER A 275 4.11 -3.33 -14.78
CA SER A 275 2.70 -3.43 -14.42
C SER A 275 1.94 -2.21 -14.90
N LEU A 276 0.75 -2.47 -15.43
CA LEU A 276 -0.23 -1.45 -15.82
C LEU A 276 -1.47 -1.61 -14.95
N THR A 277 -1.78 -0.58 -14.15
CA THR A 277 -2.93 -0.56 -13.24
C THR A 277 -3.95 0.46 -13.73
N GLY A 278 -5.23 0.08 -13.77
CA GLY A 278 -6.33 0.96 -14.13
C GLY A 278 -7.57 0.65 -13.29
N GLY A 279 -8.41 1.67 -13.04
CA GLY A 279 -9.68 1.53 -12.34
C GLY A 279 -10.85 1.41 -13.32
N PHE A 280 -11.90 0.70 -12.90
CA PHE A 280 -13.18 0.66 -13.61
C PHE A 280 -14.20 1.63 -13.02
N SER A 281 -13.92 2.22 -11.85
CA SER A 281 -14.77 3.26 -11.30
C SER A 281 -14.63 4.51 -12.15
N ASN A 282 -15.75 5.15 -12.47
CA ASN A 282 -15.76 6.49 -13.08
C ASN A 282 -15.21 7.58 -12.16
N ASP A 283 -14.78 7.22 -10.96
CA ASP A 283 -14.01 8.11 -10.11
C ASP A 283 -12.67 8.32 -10.79
N GLU A 284 -12.48 9.53 -11.28
CA GLU A 284 -11.20 9.94 -11.86
C GLU A 284 -10.09 9.50 -10.92
N ILE A 285 -9.10 8.82 -11.46
CA ILE A 285 -7.85 8.50 -10.76
C ILE A 285 -7.43 9.79 -10.06
N PRO A 286 -7.36 9.83 -8.72
CA PRO A 286 -6.97 11.05 -8.04
C PRO A 286 -5.62 11.46 -8.61
N LYS A 287 -5.61 12.57 -9.33
CA LYS A 287 -4.35 13.09 -9.88
C LYS A 287 -3.41 13.27 -8.72
N PHE A 288 -2.31 12.54 -8.75
CA PHE A 288 -1.25 12.75 -7.80
C PHE A 288 -0.76 14.19 -7.98
N ASP A 289 -1.08 15.01 -7.01
CA ASP A 289 -0.80 16.43 -6.99
C ASP A 289 -0.23 16.78 -5.60
N PRO A 290 1.06 16.44 -5.38
CA PRO A 290 1.70 16.77 -4.12
C PRO A 290 1.76 18.28 -3.96
N PRO A 291 1.63 18.80 -2.73
CA PRO A 291 1.87 20.20 -2.47
C PRO A 291 3.32 20.52 -2.87
N GLU A 292 3.53 21.65 -3.52
CA GLU A 292 4.88 22.08 -3.88
C GLU A 292 5.78 22.19 -2.66
N ASN A 293 7.07 21.88 -2.85
CA ASN A 293 8.03 22.03 -1.79
C ASN A 293 8.15 23.52 -1.42
N ILE A 294 7.87 23.81 -0.17
CA ILE A 294 8.06 25.18 0.34
C ILE A 294 9.54 25.52 0.24
N VAL A 295 9.87 26.56 -0.52
CA VAL A 295 11.22 27.08 -0.58
C VAL A 295 11.58 27.63 0.80
N LYS A 296 12.55 27.01 1.47
CA LYS A 296 13.08 27.57 2.74
C LYS A 296 13.68 28.93 2.46
N LEU A 297 13.04 29.97 2.96
CA LEU A 297 13.52 31.32 2.82
C LEU A 297 14.87 31.45 3.57
N ASN A 298 15.83 32.16 2.98
CA ASN A 298 17.02 32.53 3.72
C ASN A 298 16.66 33.53 4.84
N SER A 299 17.49 33.61 5.87
CA SER A 299 17.21 34.43 7.06
C SER A 299 16.91 35.91 6.75
N ARG A 300 17.54 36.50 5.71
CA ARG A 300 17.31 37.89 5.29
C ARG A 300 15.94 38.04 4.59
N GLN A 301 15.57 37.10 3.74
CA GLN A 301 14.26 37.10 3.08
C GLN A 301 13.14 36.91 4.11
N ALA A 302 13.31 35.96 5.02
CA ALA A 302 12.37 35.72 6.12
C ALA A 302 12.18 36.96 6.98
N ALA A 303 13.25 37.59 7.43
CA ALA A 303 13.19 38.84 8.22
C ALA A 303 12.46 39.96 7.46
N ARG A 304 12.75 40.15 6.18
CA ARG A 304 12.11 41.17 5.36
C ARG A 304 10.60 40.93 5.18
N ILE A 305 10.20 39.68 4.98
CA ILE A 305 8.78 39.32 4.86
C ILE A 305 8.06 39.57 6.19
N ARG A 306 8.67 39.16 7.30
CA ARG A 306 8.09 39.30 8.64
C ARG A 306 7.97 40.76 9.11
N SER A 307 8.92 41.61 8.75
CA SER A 307 8.92 43.01 9.16
C SER A 307 7.95 43.89 8.40
N ASN A 308 7.40 43.45 7.28
CA ASN A 308 6.55 44.29 6.43
C ASN A 308 5.31 43.51 5.95
N LYS A 309 4.15 43.82 6.56
CA LYS A 309 2.86 43.20 6.20
C LYS A 309 2.55 43.24 4.71
N LYS A 310 2.91 44.31 4.01
CA LYS A 310 2.65 44.41 2.56
C LYS A 310 3.50 43.43 1.75
N ILE A 311 4.75 43.20 2.17
CA ILE A 311 5.63 42.22 1.54
C ILE A 311 5.11 40.81 1.83
N PHE A 312 4.70 40.57 3.08
CA PHE A 312 4.07 39.29 3.48
C PHE A 312 2.87 38.96 2.59
N TYR A 313 1.89 39.84 2.47
CA TYR A 313 0.71 39.60 1.65
C TYR A 313 1.04 39.39 0.17
N ARG A 314 2.00 40.12 -0.39
CA ARG A 314 2.45 39.90 -1.76
C ARG A 314 3.10 38.53 -1.96
N SER A 315 3.92 38.12 -1.01
CA SER A 315 4.57 36.80 -1.05
C SER A 315 3.57 35.69 -0.88
N LEU A 316 2.63 35.83 0.05
CA LEU A 316 1.54 34.87 0.24
C LEU A 316 0.68 34.74 -1.00
N SER A 317 0.23 35.86 -1.57
CA SER A 317 -0.59 35.88 -2.78
C SER A 317 0.13 35.24 -3.96
N LYS A 318 1.42 35.52 -4.14
CA LYS A 318 2.20 34.94 -5.24
C LYS A 318 2.33 33.42 -5.08
N SER A 319 2.70 32.94 -3.90
CA SER A 319 2.89 31.52 -3.65
C SER A 319 1.57 30.73 -3.70
N LEU A 320 0.45 31.34 -3.32
CA LEU A 320 -0.87 30.73 -3.48
C LEU A 320 -1.29 30.65 -4.94
N LEU A 321 -0.96 31.68 -5.74
CA LEU A 321 -1.26 31.72 -7.18
C LEU A 321 -0.53 30.59 -7.93
N ASP A 322 0.71 30.28 -7.53
CA ASP A 322 1.50 29.20 -8.13
C ASP A 322 0.80 27.84 -7.92
N GLU A 323 0.01 27.69 -6.86
CA GLU A 323 -0.86 26.51 -6.58
C GLU A 323 -2.29 26.65 -7.15
N SER A 324 -2.57 27.66 -7.97
CA SER A 324 -3.91 27.96 -8.48
C SER A 324 -4.94 28.28 -7.39
N ILE A 325 -4.47 28.89 -6.30
CA ILE A 325 -5.29 29.36 -5.18
C ILE A 325 -5.24 30.89 -5.16
N TYR A 326 -6.41 31.51 -5.15
CA TYR A 326 -6.56 32.98 -5.23
C TYR A 326 -6.96 33.50 -3.86
N ILE A 327 -6.18 34.43 -3.31
CA ILE A 327 -6.51 35.09 -2.05
C ILE A 327 -7.49 36.23 -2.31
N GLN A 328 -8.59 36.26 -1.56
CA GLN A 328 -9.59 37.30 -1.63
C GLN A 328 -9.39 38.38 -0.57
N SER A 329 -9.13 37.97 0.66
CA SER A 329 -8.83 38.84 1.78
C SER A 329 -7.83 38.19 2.70
N ALA A 330 -7.07 38.99 3.46
CA ALA A 330 -6.22 38.49 4.51
C ALA A 330 -6.05 39.55 5.61
N THR A 331 -6.10 39.10 6.86
CA THR A 331 -5.88 39.90 8.04
C THR A 331 -4.88 39.19 8.94
N LEU A 332 -3.77 39.84 9.25
CA LEU A 332 -2.78 39.34 10.20
C LEU A 332 -2.95 40.08 11.50
N GLU A 333 -3.47 39.44 12.52
CA GLU A 333 -3.53 39.84 13.91
C GLU A 333 -2.30 39.33 14.67
N ASP A 334 -2.17 39.64 15.94
CA ASP A 334 -0.92 39.38 16.71
C ASP A 334 -0.53 37.89 16.70
N ASP A 335 -1.48 37.01 16.91
CA ASP A 335 -1.30 35.55 16.99
C ASP A 335 -2.08 34.73 15.97
N ASN A 336 -2.85 35.38 15.10
CA ASN A 336 -3.73 34.75 14.16
C ASN A 336 -3.63 35.35 12.75
N LEU A 337 -3.54 34.47 11.74
CA LEU A 337 -3.72 34.82 10.34
C LEU A 337 -5.08 34.32 9.87
N LYS A 338 -5.95 35.26 9.50
CA LYS A 338 -7.24 34.96 8.85
C LYS A 338 -7.16 35.33 7.39
N PHE A 339 -7.52 34.44 6.51
CA PHE A 339 -7.57 34.74 5.08
C PHE A 339 -8.59 33.89 4.34
N SER A 340 -9.19 34.50 3.33
CA SER A 340 -10.15 33.84 2.46
C SER A 340 -9.54 33.56 1.10
N ILE A 341 -9.84 32.35 0.58
CA ILE A 341 -9.32 31.86 -0.69
C ILE A 341 -10.46 31.42 -1.63
N MET A 342 -10.19 31.56 -2.93
CA MET A 342 -10.97 30.95 -4.00
C MET A 342 -10.10 29.98 -4.79
N GLN A 343 -10.70 28.97 -5.37
CA GLN A 343 -10.00 28.00 -6.22
C GLN A 343 -10.96 27.31 -7.20
N ASN A 344 -10.43 26.79 -8.28
CA ASN A 344 -11.21 26.05 -9.30
C ASN A 344 -10.57 24.69 -9.66
N ARG A 345 -9.52 24.29 -8.92
CA ARG A 345 -8.71 23.10 -9.23
C ARG A 345 -9.09 21.90 -8.40
N PHE A 346 -9.39 22.10 -7.11
CA PHE A 346 -9.57 21.04 -6.14
C PHE A 346 -11.04 20.69 -5.94
N ARG A 347 -11.36 19.39 -5.82
CA ARG A 347 -12.73 18.91 -5.60
C ARG A 347 -13.20 19.08 -4.16
N THR A 348 -12.28 18.97 -3.20
CA THR A 348 -12.56 19.13 -1.77
C THR A 348 -12.15 20.53 -1.30
N PHE A 349 -12.78 21.05 -0.27
CA PHE A 349 -12.40 22.33 0.32
C PHE A 349 -11.22 22.21 1.31
N THR A 350 -10.99 21.03 1.87
CA THR A 350 -9.89 20.76 2.81
C THR A 350 -8.52 20.76 2.15
N GLN A 351 -8.43 20.27 0.91
CA GLN A 351 -7.15 20.19 0.19
C GLN A 351 -6.55 21.58 -0.12
N PRO A 352 -7.27 22.55 -0.73
CA PRO A 352 -6.72 23.87 -0.94
C PRO A 352 -6.45 24.62 0.36
N ALA A 353 -7.26 24.41 1.41
CA ALA A 353 -7.03 25.01 2.72
C ALA A 353 -5.72 24.50 3.35
N GLY A 354 -5.46 23.20 3.32
CA GLY A 354 -4.21 22.63 3.80
C GLY A 354 -2.98 23.14 3.05
N ARG A 355 -3.05 23.27 1.71
CA ARG A 355 -1.98 23.86 0.90
C ARG A 355 -1.74 25.33 1.24
N ALA A 356 -2.83 26.09 1.36
CA ALA A 356 -2.76 27.49 1.73
C ALA A 356 -2.18 27.70 3.12
N ALA A 357 -2.60 26.89 4.10
CA ALA A 357 -2.05 26.92 5.45
C ALA A 357 -0.55 26.56 5.48
N ARG A 358 -0.13 25.60 4.67
CA ARG A 358 1.27 25.20 4.54
C ARG A 358 2.14 26.35 4.02
N ILE A 359 1.71 27.01 2.95
CA ILE A 359 2.38 28.17 2.36
C ILE A 359 2.43 29.31 3.38
N ALA A 360 1.31 29.60 4.04
CA ALA A 360 1.23 30.64 5.04
C ALA A 360 2.18 30.34 6.22
N SER A 361 2.21 29.10 6.71
CA SER A 361 3.08 28.69 7.82
C SER A 361 4.56 28.93 7.56
N ALA A 362 5.01 28.79 6.31
CA ALA A 362 6.41 29.06 5.94
C ALA A 362 6.77 30.54 5.95
N LEU A 363 5.80 31.40 5.69
CA LEU A 363 5.97 32.85 5.58
C LEU A 363 5.72 33.57 6.90
N LEU A 364 4.94 32.97 7.81
CA LEU A 364 4.52 33.58 9.07
C LEU A 364 5.66 33.70 10.09
N PRO A 365 5.67 34.77 10.90
CA PRO A 365 6.54 34.86 12.05
C PRO A 365 6.19 33.81 13.13
N PRO A 366 7.14 33.47 14.03
CA PRO A 366 6.94 32.42 15.03
C PRO A 366 5.80 32.69 16.02
N GLU A 367 5.47 33.94 16.24
CA GLU A 367 4.47 34.42 17.20
C GLU A 367 3.05 34.07 16.79
N VAL A 368 2.80 33.88 15.46
CA VAL A 368 1.50 33.52 14.93
C VAL A 368 1.24 32.03 15.17
N GLN A 369 0.24 31.74 15.97
CA GLN A 369 -0.10 30.39 16.43
C GLN A 369 -1.27 29.79 15.67
N PHE A 370 -2.20 30.60 15.20
CA PHE A 370 -3.42 30.13 14.57
C PHE A 370 -3.52 30.58 13.11
N ILE A 371 -4.12 29.71 12.30
CA ILE A 371 -4.38 29.97 10.89
C ILE A 371 -5.83 29.63 10.60
N GLU A 372 -6.58 30.64 10.21
CA GLU A 372 -7.97 30.50 9.79
C GLU A 372 -8.06 30.68 8.28
N VAL A 373 -8.56 29.65 7.59
CA VAL A 373 -8.73 29.62 6.13
C VAL A 373 -10.19 29.51 5.79
N SER A 374 -10.79 30.56 5.26
CA SER A 374 -12.15 30.55 4.72
C SER A 374 -12.11 30.29 3.21
N ILE A 375 -12.94 29.35 2.76
CA ILE A 375 -13.07 28.99 1.36
C ILE A 375 -14.31 29.63 0.78
N MET A 376 -14.11 30.41 -0.27
CA MET A 376 -15.15 31.17 -0.93
C MET A 376 -15.51 30.57 -2.28
N ASN A 377 -16.79 30.63 -2.62
CA ASN A 377 -17.30 30.41 -3.97
C ASN A 377 -18.09 31.65 -4.39
N GLY A 378 -17.46 32.54 -5.13
CA GLY A 378 -17.94 33.89 -5.31
C GLY A 378 -17.99 34.64 -3.96
N ASP A 379 -19.15 35.18 -3.62
CA ASP A 379 -19.37 35.89 -2.35
C ASP A 379 -19.84 34.97 -1.21
N PHE A 380 -19.98 33.67 -1.47
CA PHE A 380 -20.44 32.70 -0.47
C PHE A 380 -19.23 32.02 0.21
N GLU A 381 -19.24 32.02 1.53
CA GLU A 381 -18.32 31.19 2.32
C GLU A 381 -18.84 29.75 2.35
N VAL A 382 -18.05 28.83 1.77
CA VAL A 382 -18.37 27.40 1.72
C VAL A 382 -18.04 26.73 3.06
N GLY A 383 -16.96 27.19 3.68
CA GLY A 383 -16.52 26.68 4.98
C GLY A 383 -15.24 27.34 5.44
N THR A 384 -14.99 27.23 6.73
CA THR A 384 -13.80 27.76 7.39
C THR A 384 -13.09 26.66 8.15
N ILE A 385 -11.76 26.67 8.08
CA ILE A 385 -10.90 25.74 8.78
C ILE A 385 -9.97 26.54 9.69
N ASN A 386 -10.06 26.29 10.99
CA ASN A 386 -9.17 26.84 12.00
C ASN A 386 -8.11 25.79 12.36
N LEU A 387 -6.85 26.15 12.23
CA LEU A 387 -5.71 25.27 12.45
C LEU A 387 -4.79 25.84 13.54
N ASP A 388 -4.42 24.99 14.49
CA ASP A 388 -3.24 25.24 15.32
C ASP A 388 -2.00 24.98 14.45
N ARG A 389 -1.19 26.03 14.27
CA ARG A 389 -0.02 25.97 13.39
C ARG A 389 1.03 24.98 13.85
N ALA A 390 1.23 24.83 15.15
CA ALA A 390 2.24 23.91 15.68
C ALA A 390 1.82 22.45 15.42
N GLU A 391 0.55 22.13 15.63
CA GLU A 391 0.02 20.80 15.34
C GLU A 391 -0.02 20.52 13.82
N PHE A 392 -0.38 21.52 13.04
CA PHE A 392 -0.37 21.42 11.58
C PHE A 392 1.04 21.13 11.04
N LEU A 393 2.08 21.82 11.54
CA LEU A 393 3.46 21.57 11.12
C LEU A 393 3.95 20.18 11.56
N LYS A 394 3.52 19.67 12.72
CA LYS A 394 3.82 18.28 13.12
C LYS A 394 3.20 17.28 12.14
N ALA A 395 1.99 17.53 11.67
CA ALA A 395 1.34 16.69 10.66
C ALA A 395 2.06 16.78 9.31
N ASP A 396 2.49 17.97 8.90
CA ASP A 396 3.27 18.17 7.67
C ASP A 396 4.63 17.46 7.73
N GLU A 397 5.25 17.38 8.92
CA GLU A 397 6.47 16.61 9.20
C GLU A 397 6.19 15.13 9.48
N LEU A 398 4.95 14.68 9.37
CA LEU A 398 4.51 13.30 9.58
C LEU A 398 4.71 12.80 11.03
N LYS A 399 4.67 13.68 12.01
CA LYS A 399 4.81 13.35 13.43
C LYS A 399 3.50 13.11 14.16
N VAL A 400 2.38 13.52 13.56
CA VAL A 400 1.01 13.29 14.06
C VAL A 400 0.11 12.84 12.91
N SER A 401 -0.98 12.15 13.22
CA SER A 401 -1.92 11.66 12.22
C SER A 401 -2.85 12.75 11.72
N THR A 402 -3.41 12.55 10.53
CA THR A 402 -4.48 13.40 10.01
C THR A 402 -5.67 13.47 10.97
N GLN A 403 -5.96 12.39 11.68
CA GLN A 403 -7.07 12.31 12.62
C GLN A 403 -6.82 13.11 13.91
N GLU A 404 -5.58 13.11 14.41
CA GLU A 404 -5.16 13.99 15.52
C GLU A 404 -5.21 15.47 15.09
N LEU A 405 -4.76 15.78 13.88
CA LEU A 405 -4.87 17.15 13.36
C LEU A 405 -6.34 17.57 13.24
N LEU A 406 -7.20 16.72 12.68
CA LEU A 406 -8.64 17.00 12.55
C LEU A 406 -9.33 17.17 13.92
N SER A 407 -8.95 16.37 14.92
CA SER A 407 -9.52 16.50 16.28
C SER A 407 -9.16 17.79 16.98
N LYS A 408 -8.05 18.43 16.58
CA LYS A 408 -7.57 19.72 17.07
C LYS A 408 -7.89 20.89 16.15
N SER A 409 -8.50 20.62 15.01
CA SER A 409 -8.92 21.61 14.02
C SER A 409 -10.43 21.82 14.12
N GLU A 410 -10.88 23.04 14.01
CA GLU A 410 -12.29 23.35 13.92
C GLU A 410 -12.66 23.55 12.46
N ILE A 411 -13.52 22.68 11.94
CA ILE A 411 -14.02 22.75 10.57
C ILE A 411 -15.49 23.12 10.61
N THR A 412 -15.81 24.31 10.16
CA THR A 412 -17.21 24.76 9.99
C THR A 412 -17.56 24.73 8.52
N SER A 413 -18.65 24.04 8.18
CA SER A 413 -19.24 24.10 6.85
C SER A 413 -20.52 24.93 6.90
N ASN A 414 -20.56 26.01 6.17
CA ASN A 414 -21.80 26.75 5.96
C ASN A 414 -22.62 26.02 4.90
N SER A 415 -23.38 24.99 5.31
CA SER A 415 -24.51 24.53 4.52
C SER A 415 -25.57 25.61 4.56
N GLY A 416 -25.45 26.62 3.71
CA GLY A 416 -26.43 27.67 3.59
C GLY A 416 -27.81 27.04 3.32
N LYS A 417 -28.72 27.12 4.27
CA LYS A 417 -30.12 27.04 3.94
C LYS A 417 -30.40 28.22 3.02
N LEU A 418 -30.55 27.94 1.74
CA LEU A 418 -31.22 28.83 0.82
C LEU A 418 -32.62 29.06 1.42
N SER A 419 -32.81 30.22 2.05
CA SER A 419 -34.10 30.69 2.46
C SER A 419 -34.87 31.24 1.24
#